data_0ad15007d50d0f6c262936d0fa364dbd
#
_entry.id   0ad15007d50d0f6c262936d0fa364dbd
#
_cell.length_a   1.000
_cell.length_b   1.000
_cell.length_c   1.000
_cell.angle_alpha   90.00
_cell.angle_beta   90.00
_cell.angle_gamma   90.00
#
_symmetry.space_group_name_H-M   'P 1'
#
loop_
_entity.id
_entity.type
_entity.pdbx_description
1 polymer ?
#
loop_
_entity_poly.entity_id
_entity_poly.type
_entity_poly.pdbx_seq_one_letter_code
_entity_poly.pdbx_strand_id
1 'polypeptide(L)'
;GIDMLQTKKLLALAVVLAALISVATIAYENYIQDEIYQESADHLLETYGQVAKTFTLFAQRNWNVLSDWDSELQSIAEEKDVAALWQELVERKNSWKYSDFYMFNEDCQFLTASGRQGTQDNIRSAFLELYEKKEPCVSAYIASSGLRKIVFAIPLSEAFTLDGVTYTGVAVSYDNDVVEQLLGEVIFDGESDCYITRVDGSILLSLEPETEFSEGMEDLFGFLEAKTMMPQEDQSRVQQDIAETKSGSAMCIYRGSKYYLVYEPVGIKDWSIVGAVNSAVVDSGMEKVKRVTILVLAILF
;
A
#
# COMPACT_ATOMS: atom_id res chain seq x y z
N GLY A 1 -40.76 -1.32 -63.22
CA GLY A 1 -41.25 -1.08 -61.83
C GLY A 1 -40.82 -2.18 -60.83
N ILE A 2 -40.62 -3.41 -61.26
CA ILE A 2 -40.27 -4.56 -60.37
C ILE A 2 -38.83 -4.48 -59.98
N ASP A 3 -37.91 -4.06 -60.83
CA ASP A 3 -36.48 -3.95 -60.56
C ASP A 3 -36.14 -2.88 -59.52
N MET A 4 -36.83 -1.73 -59.55
CA MET A 4 -36.60 -0.66 -58.58
C MET A 4 -37.11 -0.96 -57.19
N LEU A 5 -38.18 -1.79 -57.09
CA LEU A 5 -38.72 -2.23 -55.80
C LEU A 5 -37.81 -3.28 -55.12
N GLN A 6 -37.22 -4.16 -55.92
CA GLN A 6 -36.25 -5.18 -55.43
C GLN A 6 -34.95 -4.51 -54.97
N THR A 7 -34.47 -3.50 -55.69
CA THR A 7 -33.28 -2.74 -55.32
C THR A 7 -33.48 -1.98 -54.01
N LYS A 8 -34.67 -1.38 -53.78
CA LYS A 8 -35.02 -0.71 -52.52
C LYS A 8 -35.09 -1.70 -51.35
N LYS A 9 -35.61 -2.90 -51.57
CA LYS A 9 -35.68 -3.96 -50.55
C LYS A 9 -34.28 -4.49 -50.19
N LEU A 10 -33.43 -4.67 -51.19
CA LEU A 10 -32.02 -5.09 -50.97
C LEU A 10 -31.22 -4.00 -50.23
N LEU A 11 -31.43 -2.72 -50.57
CA LEU A 11 -30.79 -1.63 -49.88
C LEU A 11 -31.25 -1.53 -48.41
N ALA A 12 -32.56 -1.68 -48.17
CA ALA A 12 -33.10 -1.70 -46.82
C ALA A 12 -32.54 -2.87 -45.99
N LEU A 13 -32.45 -4.05 -46.61
CA LEU A 13 -31.86 -5.20 -45.95
C LEU A 13 -30.38 -5.00 -45.60
N ALA A 14 -29.61 -4.42 -46.52
CA ALA A 14 -28.19 -4.10 -46.30
C ALA A 14 -28.00 -3.08 -45.18
N VAL A 15 -28.87 -2.04 -45.09
CA VAL A 15 -28.83 -1.08 -43.99
C VAL A 15 -29.16 -1.73 -42.64
N VAL A 16 -30.19 -2.58 -42.62
CA VAL A 16 -30.54 -3.32 -41.38
C VAL A 16 -29.40 -4.26 -40.95
N LEU A 17 -28.81 -4.97 -41.91
CA LEU A 17 -27.66 -5.86 -41.63
C LEU A 17 -26.46 -5.08 -41.12
N ALA A 18 -26.13 -3.95 -41.74
CA ALA A 18 -25.05 -3.07 -41.27
C ALA A 18 -25.31 -2.51 -39.87
N ALA A 19 -26.57 -2.14 -39.56
CA ALA A 19 -26.95 -1.69 -38.22
C ALA A 19 -26.80 -2.83 -37.19
N LEU A 20 -27.24 -4.05 -37.50
CA LEU A 20 -27.09 -5.21 -36.63
C LEU A 20 -25.62 -5.58 -36.39
N ILE A 21 -24.79 -5.52 -37.42
CA ILE A 21 -23.34 -5.75 -37.29
C ILE A 21 -22.71 -4.66 -36.41
N SER A 22 -23.09 -3.42 -36.58
CA SER A 22 -22.58 -2.31 -35.76
C SER A 22 -22.97 -2.46 -34.29
N VAL A 23 -24.23 -2.82 -34.03
CA VAL A 23 -24.70 -3.07 -32.64
C VAL A 23 -23.95 -4.27 -32.03
N ALA A 24 -23.80 -5.34 -32.78
CA ALA A 24 -23.08 -6.53 -32.32
C ALA A 24 -21.60 -6.22 -32.06
N THR A 25 -20.96 -5.41 -32.90
CA THR A 25 -19.56 -4.99 -32.70
C THR A 25 -19.42 -4.12 -31.47
N ILE A 26 -20.31 -3.17 -31.24
CA ILE A 26 -20.29 -2.32 -30.03
C ILE A 26 -20.52 -3.15 -28.76
N ALA A 27 -21.53 -4.04 -28.78
CA ALA A 27 -21.79 -4.93 -27.65
C ALA A 27 -20.60 -5.84 -27.33
N TYR A 28 -19.96 -6.34 -28.37
CA TYR A 28 -18.78 -7.18 -28.25
C TYR A 28 -17.55 -6.42 -27.71
N GLU A 29 -17.27 -5.23 -28.21
CA GLU A 29 -16.20 -4.37 -27.68
C GLU A 29 -16.43 -4.03 -26.20
N ASN A 30 -17.67 -3.70 -25.82
CA ASN A 30 -18.01 -3.46 -24.42
C ASN A 30 -17.79 -4.69 -23.55
N TYR A 31 -18.20 -5.87 -24.01
CA TYR A 31 -17.98 -7.13 -23.32
C TYR A 31 -16.48 -7.42 -23.11
N ILE A 32 -15.66 -7.21 -24.14
CA ILE A 32 -14.20 -7.38 -24.08
C ILE A 32 -13.58 -6.40 -23.08
N GLN A 33 -13.98 -5.13 -23.11
CA GLN A 33 -13.46 -4.13 -22.17
C GLN A 33 -13.81 -4.47 -20.72
N ASP A 34 -15.03 -4.91 -20.47
CA ASP A 34 -15.45 -5.34 -19.14
C ASP A 34 -14.65 -6.55 -18.64
N GLU A 35 -14.41 -7.52 -19.52
CA GLU A 35 -13.64 -8.72 -19.18
C GLU A 35 -12.16 -8.40 -18.93
N ILE A 36 -11.55 -7.55 -19.75
CA ILE A 36 -10.19 -7.05 -19.54
C ILE A 36 -10.10 -6.30 -18.20
N TYR A 37 -11.09 -5.46 -17.90
CA TYR A 37 -11.15 -4.77 -16.62
C TYR A 37 -11.16 -5.74 -15.44
N GLN A 38 -12.04 -6.75 -15.45
CA GLN A 38 -12.16 -7.72 -14.36
C GLN A 38 -10.86 -8.54 -14.19
N GLU A 39 -10.30 -9.04 -15.26
CA GLU A 39 -9.05 -9.81 -15.21
C GLU A 39 -7.87 -8.94 -14.73
N SER A 40 -7.77 -7.70 -15.20
CA SER A 40 -6.73 -6.76 -14.78
C SER A 40 -6.89 -6.40 -13.30
N ALA A 41 -8.10 -6.12 -12.86
CA ALA A 41 -8.39 -5.82 -11.47
C ALA A 41 -8.07 -7.00 -10.55
N ASP A 42 -8.45 -8.21 -10.93
CA ASP A 42 -8.17 -9.43 -10.16
C ASP A 42 -6.66 -9.70 -10.06
N HIS A 43 -5.94 -9.52 -11.16
CA HIS A 43 -4.47 -9.64 -11.17
C HIS A 43 -3.81 -8.61 -10.26
N LEU A 44 -4.26 -7.37 -10.30
CA LEU A 44 -3.74 -6.30 -9.44
C LEU A 44 -4.07 -6.57 -7.97
N LEU A 45 -5.28 -7.03 -7.65
CA LEU A 45 -5.66 -7.41 -6.29
C LEU A 45 -4.77 -8.53 -5.75
N GLU A 46 -4.48 -9.53 -6.56
CA GLU A 46 -3.54 -10.59 -6.17
C GLU A 46 -2.14 -10.03 -5.92
N THR A 47 -1.65 -9.16 -6.80
CA THR A 47 -0.32 -8.54 -6.69
C THR A 47 -0.21 -7.71 -5.42
N TYR A 48 -1.16 -6.83 -5.15
CA TYR A 48 -1.15 -5.99 -3.94
C TYR A 48 -1.46 -6.80 -2.67
N GLY A 49 -2.20 -7.89 -2.77
CA GLY A 49 -2.34 -8.87 -1.69
C GLY A 49 -1.00 -9.51 -1.29
N GLN A 50 -0.10 -9.76 -2.25
CA GLN A 50 1.27 -10.22 -1.94
C GLN A 50 2.10 -9.13 -1.27
N VAL A 51 1.94 -7.87 -1.66
CA VAL A 51 2.59 -6.73 -0.99
C VAL A 51 2.12 -6.63 0.46
N ALA A 52 0.83 -6.78 0.71
CA ALA A 52 0.27 -6.80 2.06
C ALA A 52 0.88 -7.92 2.92
N LYS A 53 1.03 -9.11 2.38
CA LYS A 53 1.72 -10.23 3.05
C LYS A 53 3.18 -9.92 3.35
N THR A 54 3.89 -9.34 2.38
CA THR A 54 5.30 -8.97 2.54
C THR A 54 5.46 -7.94 3.66
N PHE A 55 4.58 -6.96 3.72
CA PHE A 55 4.57 -5.98 4.82
C PHE A 55 4.27 -6.63 6.18
N THR A 56 3.33 -7.55 6.24
CA THR A 56 3.01 -8.30 7.47
C THR A 56 4.21 -9.12 7.95
N LEU A 57 4.92 -9.78 7.04
CA LEU A 57 6.14 -10.52 7.37
C LEU A 57 7.26 -9.58 7.83
N PHE A 58 7.38 -8.42 7.21
CA PHE A 58 8.32 -7.39 7.64
C PHE A 58 8.04 -6.92 9.07
N ALA A 59 6.79 -6.64 9.40
CA ALA A 59 6.38 -6.29 10.75
C ALA A 59 6.69 -7.40 11.76
N GLN A 60 6.31 -8.63 11.43
CA GLN A 60 6.57 -9.78 12.30
C GLN A 60 8.06 -10.00 12.56
N ARG A 61 8.88 -9.84 11.52
CA ARG A 61 10.34 -9.92 11.66
C ARG A 61 10.87 -8.87 12.63
N ASN A 62 10.40 -7.63 12.53
CA ASN A 62 10.84 -6.57 13.44
C ASN A 62 10.44 -6.85 14.89
N TRP A 63 9.22 -7.33 15.13
CA TRP A 63 8.79 -7.71 16.47
C TRP A 63 9.60 -8.88 17.04
N ASN A 64 9.93 -9.87 16.21
CA ASN A 64 10.79 -10.99 16.64
C ASN A 64 12.19 -10.51 17.02
N VAL A 65 12.79 -9.63 16.22
CA VAL A 65 14.11 -9.04 16.54
C VAL A 65 14.05 -8.26 17.85
N LEU A 66 13.00 -7.48 18.07
CA LEU A 66 12.81 -6.74 19.32
C LEU A 66 12.62 -7.69 20.51
N SER A 67 11.94 -8.82 20.33
CA SER A 67 11.79 -9.85 21.36
C SER A 67 13.12 -10.50 21.73
N ASP A 68 13.97 -10.77 20.74
CA ASP A 68 15.33 -11.26 20.98
C ASP A 68 16.15 -10.21 21.76
N TRP A 69 16.01 -8.95 21.41
CA TRP A 69 16.62 -7.84 22.12
C TRP A 69 16.15 -7.70 23.56
N ASP A 70 14.86 -7.89 23.83
CA ASP A 70 14.34 -7.91 25.19
C ASP A 70 15.07 -8.96 26.05
N SER A 71 15.23 -10.17 25.52
CA SER A 71 15.95 -11.26 26.19
C SER A 71 17.44 -10.91 26.46
N GLU A 72 18.10 -10.31 25.48
CA GLU A 72 19.50 -9.87 25.62
C GLU A 72 19.64 -8.72 26.63
N LEU A 73 18.70 -7.75 26.62
CA LEU A 73 18.67 -6.66 27.59
C LEU A 73 18.56 -7.16 29.03
N GLN A 74 17.73 -8.16 29.27
CA GLN A 74 17.60 -8.77 30.59
C GLN A 74 18.92 -9.43 31.05
N SER A 75 19.57 -10.14 30.14
CA SER A 75 20.88 -10.76 30.41
C SER A 75 21.97 -9.75 30.76
N ILE A 76 22.06 -8.66 29.98
CA ILE A 76 23.05 -7.58 30.18
C ILE A 76 22.75 -6.79 31.47
N ALA A 77 21.48 -6.60 31.81
CA ALA A 77 21.09 -5.91 33.03
C ALA A 77 21.61 -6.68 34.29
N GLU A 78 21.62 -8.01 34.25
CA GLU A 78 22.20 -8.84 35.30
C GLU A 78 23.71 -8.67 35.39
N GLU A 79 24.41 -8.57 34.26
CA GLU A 79 25.86 -8.43 34.17
C GLU A 79 26.34 -6.98 34.34
N LYS A 80 25.46 -6.00 34.30
CA LYS A 80 25.73 -4.54 34.35
C LYS A 80 26.74 -4.01 33.34
N ASP A 81 26.85 -4.64 32.16
CA ASP A 81 27.74 -4.21 31.08
C ASP A 81 27.00 -3.30 30.08
N VAL A 82 26.77 -2.05 30.46
CA VAL A 82 26.08 -1.04 29.67
C VAL A 82 26.85 -0.65 28.41
N ALA A 83 28.17 -0.67 28.44
CA ALA A 83 29.00 -0.31 27.28
C ALA A 83 28.88 -1.34 26.15
N ALA A 84 28.87 -2.63 26.50
CA ALA A 84 28.66 -3.71 25.53
C ALA A 84 27.26 -3.61 24.87
N LEU A 85 26.22 -3.28 25.63
CA LEU A 85 24.87 -3.06 25.11
C LEU A 85 24.85 -1.96 24.03
N TRP A 86 25.44 -0.81 24.32
CA TRP A 86 25.49 0.29 23.36
C TRP A 86 26.24 -0.05 22.10
N GLN A 87 27.38 -0.72 22.23
CA GLN A 87 28.16 -1.17 21.08
C GLN A 87 27.33 -2.06 20.17
N GLU A 88 26.63 -3.00 20.75
CA GLU A 88 25.80 -3.94 20.00
C GLU A 88 24.58 -3.26 19.32
N LEU A 89 23.92 -2.35 20.01
CA LEU A 89 22.82 -1.55 19.44
C LEU A 89 23.27 -0.72 18.21
N VAL A 90 24.42 -0.08 18.30
CA VAL A 90 24.99 0.69 17.19
C VAL A 90 25.35 -0.20 16.01
N GLU A 91 25.97 -1.35 16.25
CA GLU A 91 26.32 -2.30 15.20
C GLU A 91 25.09 -2.85 14.49
N ARG A 92 24.06 -3.23 15.22
CA ARG A 92 22.79 -3.70 14.62
C ARG A 92 22.05 -2.62 13.85
N LYS A 93 21.98 -1.40 14.37
CA LYS A 93 21.42 -0.27 13.64
C LYS A 93 22.06 -0.14 12.26
N ASN A 94 23.37 -0.19 12.19
CA ASN A 94 24.10 -0.01 10.93
C ASN A 94 23.93 -1.19 9.97
N SER A 95 23.88 -2.43 10.47
CA SER A 95 23.74 -3.62 9.63
C SER A 95 22.32 -3.87 9.16
N TRP A 96 21.29 -3.44 9.89
CA TRP A 96 19.88 -3.69 9.59
C TRP A 96 19.16 -2.48 8.97
N LYS A 97 19.87 -1.39 8.71
CA LYS A 97 19.35 -0.15 8.12
C LYS A 97 18.22 0.51 8.92
N TYR A 98 18.16 0.29 10.23
CA TYR A 98 17.24 1.06 11.06
C TYR A 98 17.58 2.54 10.98
N SER A 99 16.57 3.40 10.97
CA SER A 99 16.79 4.83 11.19
C SER A 99 17.24 5.08 12.63
N ASP A 100 16.57 4.41 13.56
CA ASP A 100 16.99 4.40 14.95
C ASP A 100 16.45 3.19 15.72
N PHE A 101 17.00 2.94 16.89
CA PHE A 101 16.55 1.99 17.91
C PHE A 101 16.27 2.77 19.18
N TYR A 102 15.14 2.51 19.84
CA TYR A 102 14.69 3.24 21.02
C TYR A 102 14.48 2.31 22.20
N MET A 103 14.92 2.75 23.39
CA MET A 103 14.29 2.37 24.65
C MET A 103 13.40 3.54 25.10
N PHE A 104 12.22 3.28 25.61
CA PHE A 104 11.26 4.32 25.97
C PHE A 104 10.39 3.90 27.16
N ASN A 105 9.65 4.85 27.74
CA ASN A 105 8.72 4.63 28.83
C ASN A 105 7.39 5.38 28.63
N GLU A 106 6.48 5.23 29.60
CA GLU A 106 5.15 5.84 29.57
C GLU A 106 5.18 7.38 29.53
N ASP A 107 6.22 7.99 30.02
CA ASP A 107 6.43 9.45 29.99
C ASP A 107 7.03 9.92 28.64
N CYS A 108 7.12 9.01 27.67
CA CYS A 108 7.76 9.23 26.36
C CYS A 108 9.22 9.68 26.46
N GLN A 109 9.89 9.41 27.58
CA GLN A 109 11.33 9.52 27.68
C GLN A 109 11.95 8.42 26.85
N PHE A 110 12.98 8.76 26.08
CA PHE A 110 13.61 7.81 25.18
C PHE A 110 15.13 7.92 25.25
N LEU A 111 15.76 6.82 24.89
CA LEU A 111 17.20 6.72 24.65
C LEU A 111 17.39 5.97 23.33
N THR A 112 18.12 6.55 22.39
CA THR A 112 18.38 5.93 21.08
C THR A 112 19.76 5.29 21.01
N ALA A 113 19.94 4.36 20.07
CA ALA A 113 21.25 3.78 19.77
C ALA A 113 22.30 4.83 19.34
N SER A 114 21.86 5.96 18.80
CA SER A 114 22.73 7.11 18.48
C SER A 114 23.08 7.98 19.70
N GLY A 115 22.63 7.59 20.90
CA GLY A 115 22.91 8.29 22.15
C GLY A 115 22.04 9.51 22.41
N ARG A 116 20.99 9.76 21.61
CA ARG A 116 20.03 10.83 21.85
C ARG A 116 19.14 10.47 23.03
N GLN A 117 18.93 11.40 23.91
CA GLN A 117 18.01 11.30 25.02
C GLN A 117 17.02 12.46 24.99
N GLY A 118 15.82 12.28 25.51
CA GLY A 118 14.84 13.34 25.59
C GLY A 118 13.44 12.82 25.82
N THR A 119 12.48 13.69 25.56
CA THR A 119 11.05 13.40 25.54
C THR A 119 10.51 13.74 24.15
N GLN A 120 9.74 12.85 23.57
CA GLN A 120 9.25 12.99 22.20
C GLN A 120 7.73 12.83 22.16
N ASP A 121 6.99 13.96 22.11
CA ASP A 121 5.54 13.97 22.14
C ASP A 121 4.90 13.48 20.83
N ASN A 122 5.56 13.65 19.69
CA ASN A 122 5.05 13.21 18.39
C ASN A 122 4.99 11.68 18.23
N ILE A 123 5.73 10.91 19.05
CA ILE A 123 5.65 9.46 19.09
C ILE A 123 4.69 8.95 20.18
N ARG A 124 4.16 9.86 21.01
CA ARG A 124 3.32 9.49 22.15
C ARG A 124 2.12 8.66 21.74
N SER A 125 1.42 9.02 20.67
CA SER A 125 0.27 8.25 20.18
C SER A 125 0.68 6.85 19.70
N ALA A 126 1.87 6.70 19.13
CA ALA A 126 2.41 5.42 18.71
C ALA A 126 2.67 4.47 19.90
N PHE A 127 3.12 5.01 21.01
CA PHE A 127 3.46 4.23 22.20
C PHE A 127 2.30 4.06 23.19
N LEU A 128 1.29 4.93 23.17
CA LEU A 128 0.11 4.78 24.02
C LEU A 128 -0.61 3.45 23.78
N GLU A 129 -0.75 3.04 22.55
CA GLU A 129 -1.37 1.76 22.21
C GLU A 129 -0.62 0.57 22.82
N LEU A 130 0.72 0.63 22.84
CA LEU A 130 1.57 -0.38 23.49
C LEU A 130 1.27 -0.48 24.99
N TYR A 131 1.11 0.65 25.66
CA TYR A 131 0.85 0.67 27.10
C TYR A 131 -0.55 0.20 27.46
N GLU A 132 -1.54 0.55 26.63
CA GLU A 132 -2.92 0.14 26.85
C GLU A 132 -3.14 -1.36 26.64
N LYS A 133 -2.56 -1.93 25.58
CA LYS A 133 -2.76 -3.32 25.18
C LYS A 133 -1.67 -4.27 25.67
N LYS A 134 -0.48 -3.76 25.99
CA LYS A 134 0.72 -4.55 26.34
C LYS A 134 1.08 -5.64 25.32
N GLU A 135 0.87 -5.30 24.06
CA GLU A 135 1.11 -6.17 22.91
C GLU A 135 2.06 -5.48 21.92
N PRO A 136 2.74 -6.25 21.04
CA PRO A 136 3.50 -5.66 19.94
C PRO A 136 2.66 -4.71 19.12
N CYS A 137 3.19 -3.56 18.77
CA CYS A 137 2.48 -2.56 18.00
C CYS A 137 3.33 -1.97 16.87
N VAL A 138 2.66 -1.30 15.94
CA VAL A 138 3.25 -0.55 14.86
C VAL A 138 2.53 0.78 14.73
N SER A 139 3.27 1.83 14.42
CA SER A 139 2.68 3.14 14.12
C SER A 139 3.49 3.87 13.06
N ALA A 140 2.83 4.75 12.34
CA ALA A 140 3.46 5.64 11.38
C ALA A 140 3.24 7.09 11.81
N TYR A 141 4.24 7.93 11.63
CA TYR A 141 4.19 9.33 12.01
C TYR A 141 5.07 10.18 11.10
N ILE A 142 4.81 11.48 11.11
CA ILE A 142 5.66 12.47 10.43
C ILE A 142 6.59 13.08 11.46
N ALA A 143 7.90 12.92 11.25
CA ALA A 143 8.90 13.52 12.12
C ALA A 143 8.91 15.04 11.99
N SER A 144 9.54 15.73 12.92
CA SER A 144 9.71 17.21 12.88
C SER A 144 10.45 17.70 11.64
N SER A 145 11.23 16.84 11.00
CA SER A 145 11.88 17.09 9.71
C SER A 145 10.93 17.02 8.50
N GLY A 146 9.66 16.64 8.69
CA GLY A 146 8.70 16.38 7.62
C GLY A 146 8.80 14.98 6.98
N LEU A 147 9.76 14.17 7.40
CA LEU A 147 9.92 12.80 6.90
C LEU A 147 8.90 11.86 7.52
N ARG A 148 8.32 11.01 6.69
CA ARG A 148 7.46 9.90 7.15
C ARG A 148 8.31 8.79 7.73
N LYS A 149 7.90 8.29 8.88
CA LYS A 149 8.57 7.19 9.58
C LYS A 149 7.55 6.15 10.02
N ILE A 150 8.03 4.91 10.13
CA ILE A 150 7.30 3.81 10.75
C ILE A 150 8.09 3.31 11.95
N VAL A 151 7.41 2.97 13.02
CA VAL A 151 7.99 2.45 14.25
C VAL A 151 7.30 1.15 14.64
N PHE A 152 8.10 0.13 14.92
CA PHE A 152 7.67 -1.15 15.50
C PHE A 152 8.13 -1.18 16.93
N ALA A 153 7.26 -1.54 17.85
CA ALA A 153 7.54 -1.55 19.28
C ALA A 153 6.99 -2.77 19.98
N ILE A 154 7.66 -3.18 21.04
CA ILE A 154 7.17 -4.21 21.99
C ILE A 154 7.32 -3.72 23.42
N PRO A 155 6.48 -4.19 24.36
CA PRO A 155 6.74 -4.02 25.78
C PRO A 155 7.95 -4.88 26.17
N LEU A 156 8.79 -4.37 27.08
CA LEU A 156 9.81 -5.19 27.74
C LEU A 156 9.15 -6.17 28.70
N SER A 157 9.71 -7.38 28.79
CA SER A 157 9.26 -8.39 29.78
C SER A 157 9.50 -7.93 31.21
N GLU A 158 10.62 -7.24 31.45
CA GLU A 158 10.94 -6.57 32.70
C GLU A 158 11.48 -5.16 32.41
N ALA A 159 11.18 -4.22 33.28
CA ALA A 159 11.68 -2.85 33.15
C ALA A 159 13.21 -2.82 33.27
N PHE A 160 13.86 -2.04 32.45
CA PHE A 160 15.31 -1.87 32.41
C PHE A 160 15.67 -0.45 32.84
N THR A 161 16.52 -0.32 33.85
CA THR A 161 16.97 0.99 34.37
C THR A 161 18.40 1.27 33.94
N LEU A 162 18.57 2.42 33.26
CA LEU A 162 19.85 2.92 32.77
C LEU A 162 19.98 4.40 33.13
N ASP A 163 21.09 4.78 33.77
CA ASP A 163 21.36 6.17 34.15
C ASP A 163 20.19 6.86 34.92
N GLY A 164 19.50 6.09 35.76
CA GLY A 164 18.40 6.59 36.59
C GLY A 164 17.07 6.71 35.90
N VAL A 165 16.96 6.36 34.60
CA VAL A 165 15.72 6.30 33.84
C VAL A 165 15.29 4.85 33.68
N THR A 166 14.03 4.56 33.98
CA THR A 166 13.44 3.24 33.80
C THR A 166 12.69 3.17 32.49
N TYR A 167 13.07 2.23 31.64
CA TYR A 167 12.47 1.97 30.34
C TYR A 167 11.58 0.74 30.39
N THR A 168 10.44 0.78 29.71
CA THR A 168 9.40 -0.26 29.72
C THR A 168 9.08 -0.81 28.35
N GLY A 169 9.65 -0.24 27.31
CA GLY A 169 9.46 -0.68 25.94
C GLY A 169 10.69 -0.45 25.06
N VAL A 170 10.77 -1.22 23.98
CA VAL A 170 11.80 -1.08 22.93
C VAL A 170 11.15 -0.95 21.58
N ALA A 171 11.78 -0.19 20.71
CA ALA A 171 11.26 0.07 19.36
C ALA A 171 12.39 0.23 18.34
N VAL A 172 12.07 -0.08 17.08
CA VAL A 172 12.89 0.26 15.91
C VAL A 172 12.07 1.16 14.99
N SER A 173 12.74 2.12 14.37
CA SER A 173 12.11 2.98 13.35
C SER A 173 12.82 2.88 12.02
N TYR A 174 12.06 3.11 10.96
CA TYR A 174 12.56 3.21 9.59
C TYR A 174 12.05 4.51 8.97
N ASP A 175 12.92 5.16 8.20
CA ASP A 175 12.49 6.23 7.31
C ASP A 175 11.74 5.64 6.12
N ASN A 176 10.81 6.38 5.54
CA ASN A 176 9.96 5.89 4.46
C ASN A 176 10.76 5.42 3.23
N ASP A 177 11.84 6.12 2.88
CA ASP A 177 12.73 5.75 1.77
C ASP A 177 13.41 4.38 1.97
N VAL A 178 13.73 4.03 3.20
CA VAL A 178 14.27 2.70 3.55
C VAL A 178 13.18 1.63 3.38
N VAL A 179 11.94 1.91 3.77
CA VAL A 179 10.81 1.00 3.57
C VAL A 179 10.55 0.79 2.07
N GLU A 180 10.59 1.85 1.27
CA GLU A 180 10.51 1.76 -0.19
C GLU A 180 11.58 0.83 -0.77
N GLN A 181 12.83 0.98 -0.35
CA GLN A 181 13.94 0.12 -0.80
C GLN A 181 13.77 -1.34 -0.41
N LEU A 182 13.20 -1.61 0.77
CA LEU A 182 13.02 -2.97 1.27
C LEU A 182 11.81 -3.70 0.66
N LEU A 183 10.75 -2.97 0.33
CA LEU A 183 9.46 -3.53 -0.08
C LEU A 183 9.05 -3.19 -1.52
N GLY A 184 9.58 -2.11 -2.09
CA GLY A 184 9.15 -1.55 -3.38
C GLY A 184 9.74 -2.21 -4.63
N GLU A 185 10.71 -3.10 -4.52
CA GLU A 185 11.41 -3.71 -5.68
C GLU A 185 10.53 -4.66 -6.51
N VAL A 186 9.28 -4.91 -6.11
CA VAL A 186 8.48 -6.04 -6.61
C VAL A 186 7.34 -5.62 -7.53
N ILE A 187 7.01 -4.33 -7.64
CA ILE A 187 5.77 -3.90 -8.29
C ILE A 187 6.06 -3.08 -9.56
N PHE A 188 5.66 -3.59 -10.72
CA PHE A 188 5.58 -2.90 -12.02
C PHE A 188 6.76 -2.00 -12.42
N ASP A 189 7.99 -2.30 -12.03
CA ASP A 189 9.23 -1.59 -12.43
C ASP A 189 9.17 -0.05 -12.26
N GLY A 190 8.45 0.44 -11.24
CA GLY A 190 8.32 1.88 -10.96
C GLY A 190 7.24 2.61 -11.77
N GLU A 191 6.36 1.90 -12.45
CA GLU A 191 5.21 2.46 -13.18
C GLU A 191 3.89 2.40 -12.39
N SER A 192 3.98 2.20 -11.10
CA SER A 192 2.86 2.14 -10.17
C SER A 192 3.13 2.97 -8.93
N ASP A 193 2.07 3.31 -8.23
CA ASP A 193 2.10 3.92 -6.92
C ASP A 193 1.53 2.96 -5.90
N CYS A 194 2.15 2.88 -4.74
CA CYS A 194 1.72 2.02 -3.66
C CYS A 194 1.82 2.74 -2.32
N TYR A 195 0.71 2.78 -1.60
CA TYR A 195 0.60 3.47 -0.31
C TYR A 195 0.04 2.55 0.76
N ILE A 196 0.37 2.87 2.02
CA ILE A 196 -0.40 2.41 3.17
C ILE A 196 -1.23 3.58 3.67
N THR A 197 -2.53 3.34 3.83
CA THR A 197 -3.50 4.34 4.28
C THR A 197 -4.21 3.92 5.55
N ARG A 198 -4.74 4.91 6.27
CA ARG A 198 -5.74 4.72 7.32
C ARG A 198 -7.14 4.64 6.74
N VAL A 199 -8.10 4.31 7.60
CA VAL A 199 -9.53 4.27 7.26
C VAL A 199 -10.10 5.62 6.78
N ASP A 200 -9.50 6.73 7.15
CA ASP A 200 -9.87 8.08 6.71
C ASP A 200 -9.20 8.51 5.39
N GLY A 201 -8.41 7.63 4.78
CA GLY A 201 -7.70 7.91 3.54
C GLY A 201 -6.36 8.63 3.70
N SER A 202 -5.96 9.01 4.92
CA SER A 202 -4.66 9.62 5.15
C SER A 202 -3.52 8.67 4.81
N ILE A 203 -2.51 9.17 4.10
CA ILE A 203 -1.34 8.40 3.66
C ILE A 203 -0.36 8.27 4.84
N LEU A 204 -0.06 7.04 5.20
CA LEU A 204 0.92 6.73 6.25
C LEU A 204 2.31 6.56 5.69
N LEU A 205 2.42 5.77 4.64
CA LEU A 205 3.68 5.44 3.96
C LEU A 205 3.45 5.39 2.46
N SER A 206 4.48 5.72 1.70
CA SER A 206 4.62 5.36 0.30
C SER A 206 5.58 4.18 0.19
N LEU A 207 5.17 3.10 -0.48
CA LEU A 207 6.00 1.89 -0.65
C LEU A 207 6.77 1.88 -1.98
N GLU A 208 6.51 2.84 -2.84
CA GLU A 208 7.21 3.05 -4.10
C GLU A 208 7.58 4.52 -4.27
N PRO A 209 8.61 4.83 -5.06
CA PRO A 209 8.94 6.21 -5.41
C PRO A 209 7.75 6.93 -6.01
N GLU A 210 7.59 8.21 -5.66
CA GLU A 210 6.50 9.03 -6.18
C GLU A 210 6.54 9.13 -7.71
N THR A 211 5.39 8.90 -8.34
CA THR A 211 5.13 9.19 -9.75
C THR A 211 4.36 10.50 -9.90
N GLU A 212 4.04 10.90 -11.12
CA GLU A 212 3.19 12.06 -11.35
C GLU A 212 1.81 11.95 -10.68
N PHE A 213 1.28 10.73 -10.56
CA PHE A 213 -0.01 10.47 -9.91
C PHE A 213 0.01 10.83 -8.43
N SER A 214 1.11 10.54 -7.75
CA SER A 214 1.23 10.64 -6.30
C SER A 214 1.86 11.93 -5.81
N GLU A 215 2.37 12.76 -6.70
CA GLU A 215 3.08 13.97 -6.32
C GLU A 215 2.24 14.85 -5.39
N GLY A 216 2.70 14.98 -4.15
CA GLY A 216 2.04 15.81 -3.13
C GLY A 216 0.74 15.23 -2.55
N MET A 217 0.47 13.94 -2.72
CA MET A 217 -0.71 13.30 -2.13
C MET A 217 -0.52 13.07 -0.62
N GLU A 218 -1.33 13.73 0.19
CA GLU A 218 -1.38 13.52 1.64
C GLU A 218 -2.62 12.75 2.09
N ASP A 219 -3.72 12.89 1.35
CA ASP A 219 -5.01 12.25 1.58
C ASP A 219 -5.56 11.68 0.27
N LEU A 220 -5.79 10.37 0.26
CA LEU A 220 -6.29 9.66 -0.92
C LEU A 220 -7.68 10.14 -1.31
N PHE A 221 -8.61 10.27 -0.36
CA PHE A 221 -10.01 10.61 -0.69
C PHE A 221 -10.13 12.03 -1.23
N GLY A 222 -9.43 12.98 -0.61
CA GLY A 222 -9.36 14.36 -1.10
C GLY A 222 -8.71 14.46 -2.47
N PHE A 223 -7.67 13.69 -2.74
CA PHE A 223 -7.03 13.63 -4.04
C PHE A 223 -7.97 13.07 -5.11
N LEU A 224 -8.66 11.96 -4.85
CA LEU A 224 -9.61 11.37 -5.81
C LEU A 224 -10.74 12.32 -6.15
N GLU A 225 -11.27 13.05 -5.17
CA GLU A 225 -12.34 14.04 -5.37
C GLU A 225 -11.87 15.26 -6.17
N ALA A 226 -10.72 15.83 -5.80
CA ALA A 226 -10.26 17.11 -6.32
C ALA A 226 -9.42 17.02 -7.60
N LYS A 227 -8.70 15.92 -7.81
CA LYS A 227 -7.67 15.79 -8.86
C LYS A 227 -8.00 14.76 -9.93
N THR A 228 -8.95 13.86 -9.70
CA THR A 228 -9.32 12.81 -10.65
C THR A 228 -10.76 12.94 -11.10
N MET A 229 -11.06 12.30 -12.24
CA MET A 229 -12.42 12.07 -12.69
C MET A 229 -12.80 10.64 -12.30
N MET A 230 -13.74 10.52 -11.37
CA MET A 230 -14.30 9.26 -10.89
C MET A 230 -15.78 9.47 -10.61
N PRO A 231 -16.69 8.55 -11.03
CA PRO A 231 -18.09 8.62 -10.66
C PRO A 231 -18.27 8.70 -9.14
N GLN A 232 -19.22 9.52 -8.68
CA GLN A 232 -19.47 9.72 -7.24
C GLN A 232 -19.80 8.40 -6.52
N GLU A 233 -20.50 7.51 -7.19
CA GLU A 233 -20.82 6.17 -6.65
C GLU A 233 -19.55 5.35 -6.39
N ASP A 234 -18.57 5.39 -7.29
CA ASP A 234 -17.29 4.70 -7.14
C ASP A 234 -16.45 5.34 -6.02
N GLN A 235 -16.42 6.67 -5.94
CA GLN A 235 -15.73 7.38 -4.84
C GLN A 235 -16.30 6.97 -3.48
N SER A 236 -17.63 6.94 -3.34
CA SER A 236 -18.31 6.55 -2.11
C SER A 236 -18.03 5.09 -1.74
N ARG A 237 -18.00 4.19 -2.73
CA ARG A 237 -17.67 2.78 -2.52
C ARG A 237 -16.22 2.60 -2.07
N VAL A 238 -15.27 3.26 -2.70
CA VAL A 238 -13.84 3.20 -2.30
C VAL A 238 -13.67 3.69 -0.87
N GLN A 239 -14.28 4.82 -0.52
CA GLN A 239 -14.23 5.35 0.84
C GLN A 239 -14.82 4.38 1.87
N GLN A 240 -15.98 3.80 1.58
CA GLN A 240 -16.65 2.85 2.45
C GLN A 240 -15.83 1.57 2.61
N ASP A 241 -15.35 1.00 1.52
CA ASP A 241 -14.57 -0.23 1.54
C ASP A 241 -13.27 -0.05 2.36
N ILE A 242 -12.54 1.05 2.17
CA ILE A 242 -11.34 1.33 2.95
C ILE A 242 -11.67 1.57 4.43
N ALA A 243 -12.74 2.31 4.72
CA ALA A 243 -13.21 2.54 6.10
C ALA A 243 -13.60 1.23 6.81
N GLU A 244 -14.14 0.26 6.07
CA GLU A 244 -14.53 -1.06 6.58
C GLU A 244 -13.45 -2.13 6.42
N THR A 245 -12.24 -1.75 5.99
CA THR A 245 -11.10 -2.66 5.73
C THR A 245 -11.45 -3.81 4.79
N LYS A 246 -12.13 -3.47 3.70
CA LYS A 246 -12.46 -4.39 2.60
C LYS A 246 -11.54 -4.19 1.42
N SER A 247 -11.32 -5.26 0.65
CA SER A 247 -10.64 -5.20 -0.64
C SER A 247 -11.59 -4.78 -1.76
N GLY A 248 -11.03 -4.16 -2.79
CA GLY A 248 -11.78 -3.77 -3.96
C GLY A 248 -10.94 -3.06 -5.00
N SER A 249 -11.61 -2.66 -6.07
CA SER A 249 -10.99 -1.95 -7.18
C SER A 249 -11.93 -0.89 -7.76
N ALA A 250 -11.34 0.12 -8.38
CA ALA A 250 -12.06 1.15 -9.12
C ALA A 250 -11.17 1.68 -10.24
N MET A 251 -11.73 2.50 -11.12
CA MET A 251 -10.99 3.24 -12.13
C MET A 251 -11.18 4.74 -11.93
N CYS A 252 -10.11 5.48 -12.15
CA CYS A 252 -10.17 6.93 -12.24
C CYS A 252 -9.41 7.45 -13.45
N ILE A 253 -9.69 8.68 -13.85
CA ILE A 253 -8.98 9.39 -14.90
C ILE A 253 -8.20 10.53 -14.25
N TYR A 254 -6.90 10.54 -14.45
CA TYR A 254 -6.01 11.59 -14.00
C TYR A 254 -5.18 12.11 -15.17
N ARG A 255 -5.26 13.42 -15.43
CA ARG A 255 -4.58 14.06 -16.56
C ARG A 255 -4.80 13.35 -17.92
N GLY A 256 -6.03 12.88 -18.16
CA GLY A 256 -6.41 12.20 -19.39
C GLY A 256 -6.05 10.73 -19.51
N SER A 257 -5.35 10.16 -18.54
CA SER A 257 -5.00 8.74 -18.48
C SER A 257 -5.87 7.98 -17.48
N LYS A 258 -6.23 6.75 -17.83
CA LYS A 258 -6.97 5.86 -16.93
C LYS A 258 -6.02 5.13 -16.00
N TYR A 259 -6.39 5.09 -14.71
CA TYR A 259 -5.69 4.35 -13.68
C TYR A 259 -6.62 3.34 -13.02
N TYR A 260 -6.08 2.14 -12.80
CA TYR A 260 -6.66 1.21 -11.83
C TYR A 260 -6.29 1.67 -10.42
N LEU A 261 -7.28 1.71 -9.57
CA LEU A 261 -7.11 1.86 -8.14
C LEU A 261 -7.51 0.54 -7.48
N VAL A 262 -6.61 -0.07 -6.76
CA VAL A 262 -6.87 -1.31 -6.02
C VAL A 262 -6.48 -1.14 -4.57
N TYR A 263 -7.22 -1.76 -3.68
CA TYR A 263 -6.99 -1.66 -2.25
C TYR A 263 -7.25 -2.99 -1.55
N GLU A 264 -6.34 -3.32 -0.65
CA GLU A 264 -6.32 -4.55 0.14
C GLU A 264 -6.05 -4.25 1.61
N PRO A 265 -6.75 -4.89 2.56
CA PRO A 265 -6.38 -4.81 3.97
C PRO A 265 -4.96 -5.34 4.19
N VAL A 266 -4.17 -4.64 5.00
CA VAL A 266 -2.83 -5.09 5.39
C VAL A 266 -2.89 -6.29 6.35
N GLY A 267 -3.96 -6.38 7.14
CA GLY A 267 -4.09 -7.37 8.22
C GLY A 267 -3.40 -6.95 9.52
N ILE A 268 -2.87 -5.75 9.55
CA ILE A 268 -2.29 -5.11 10.74
C ILE A 268 -3.07 -3.82 10.97
N LYS A 269 -3.61 -3.64 12.16
CA LYS A 269 -4.51 -2.52 12.46
C LYS A 269 -5.67 -2.46 11.45
N ASP A 270 -6.18 -1.27 11.22
CA ASP A 270 -7.19 -0.92 10.22
C ASP A 270 -6.55 -0.30 8.96
N TRP A 271 -5.31 -0.70 8.67
CA TRP A 271 -4.57 -0.18 7.53
C TRP A 271 -4.90 -0.92 6.24
N SER A 272 -4.86 -0.18 5.13
CA SER A 272 -4.99 -0.74 3.78
C SER A 272 -3.79 -0.41 2.93
N ILE A 273 -3.40 -1.34 2.06
CA ILE A 273 -2.52 -1.06 0.93
C ILE A 273 -3.38 -0.58 -0.22
N VAL A 274 -2.95 0.50 -0.85
CA VAL A 274 -3.59 1.08 -2.02
C VAL A 274 -2.58 1.16 -3.15
N GLY A 275 -2.93 0.59 -4.29
CA GLY A 275 -2.14 0.67 -5.51
C GLY A 275 -2.86 1.50 -6.57
N ALA A 276 -2.10 2.31 -7.31
CA ALA A 276 -2.57 3.03 -8.48
C ALA A 276 -1.67 2.71 -9.67
N VAL A 277 -2.24 2.15 -10.73
CA VAL A 277 -1.48 1.71 -11.91
C VAL A 277 -2.15 2.23 -13.17
N ASN A 278 -1.36 2.81 -14.08
CA ASN A 278 -1.86 3.22 -15.38
C ASN A 278 -2.41 2.00 -16.13
N SER A 279 -3.65 2.10 -16.60
CA SER A 279 -4.34 0.98 -17.26
C SER A 279 -3.60 0.48 -18.51
N ALA A 280 -2.90 1.33 -19.22
CA ALA A 280 -2.15 0.95 -20.42
C ALA A 280 -1.01 -0.04 -20.10
N VAL A 281 -0.42 0.04 -18.91
CA VAL A 281 0.64 -0.87 -18.45
C VAL A 281 0.08 -2.28 -18.21
N VAL A 282 -1.11 -2.37 -17.64
CA VAL A 282 -1.74 -3.64 -17.27
C VAL A 282 -2.47 -4.28 -18.43
N ASP A 283 -3.26 -3.48 -19.17
CA ASP A 283 -4.20 -3.98 -20.18
C ASP A 283 -3.55 -4.38 -21.51
N SER A 284 -2.42 -3.78 -21.86
CA SER A 284 -1.78 -4.00 -23.17
C SER A 284 -1.53 -5.47 -23.51
N GLY A 285 -1.06 -6.25 -22.55
CA GLY A 285 -0.82 -7.68 -22.71
C GLY A 285 -2.10 -8.49 -22.84
N MET A 286 -3.10 -8.20 -22.01
CA MET A 286 -4.39 -8.91 -22.00
C MET A 286 -5.22 -8.60 -23.23
N GLU A 287 -5.26 -7.35 -23.68
CA GLU A 287 -5.97 -6.95 -24.91
C GLU A 287 -5.40 -7.65 -26.12
N LYS A 288 -4.08 -7.74 -26.26
CA LYS A 288 -3.42 -8.45 -27.38
C LYS A 288 -3.79 -9.93 -27.42
N VAL A 289 -3.74 -10.63 -26.28
CA VAL A 289 -4.09 -12.05 -26.18
C VAL A 289 -5.54 -12.29 -26.56
N LYS A 290 -6.48 -11.48 -26.06
CA LYS A 290 -7.90 -11.61 -26.38
C LYS A 290 -8.20 -11.36 -27.84
N ARG A 291 -7.64 -10.32 -28.45
CA ARG A 291 -7.82 -10.02 -29.88
C ARG A 291 -7.29 -11.14 -30.79
N VAL A 292 -6.15 -11.72 -30.46
CA VAL A 292 -5.60 -12.88 -31.18
C VAL A 292 -6.51 -14.10 -31.05
N THR A 293 -6.99 -14.41 -29.87
CA THR A 293 -7.92 -15.53 -29.62
C THR A 293 -9.19 -15.41 -30.46
N ILE A 294 -9.75 -14.22 -30.55
CA ILE A 294 -10.95 -13.94 -31.34
C ILE A 294 -10.69 -14.12 -32.84
N LEU A 295 -9.57 -13.61 -33.32
CA LEU A 295 -9.17 -13.74 -34.72
C LEU A 295 -9.04 -15.23 -35.11
N VAL A 296 -8.43 -16.01 -34.24
CA VAL A 296 -8.31 -17.48 -34.42
C VAL A 296 -9.68 -18.15 -34.46
N LEU A 297 -10.57 -17.81 -33.53
CA LEU A 297 -11.93 -18.36 -33.50
C LEU A 297 -12.74 -17.95 -34.74
N ALA A 298 -12.62 -16.69 -35.20
CA ALA A 298 -13.28 -16.24 -36.41
C ALA A 298 -12.80 -16.92 -37.71
N ILE A 299 -11.55 -17.38 -37.72
CA ILE A 299 -11.00 -18.17 -38.85
C ILE A 299 -11.44 -19.61 -38.80
N LEU A 300 -11.66 -20.18 -37.61
CA LEU A 300 -12.04 -21.58 -37.43
C LEU A 300 -13.53 -21.87 -37.63
N PHE A 301 -14.37 -20.86 -37.54
CA PHE A 301 -15.82 -20.91 -37.71
C PHE A 301 -16.29 -20.11 -38.93
#